data_116302232cbec5f689da8b8b6d669446
#
_entry.id   116302232cbec5f689da8b8b6d669446
#
_cell.length_a   1.000
_cell.length_b   1.000
_cell.length_c   1.000
_cell.angle_alpha   90.00
_cell.angle_beta   90.00
_cell.angle_gamma   90.00
#
_symmetry.space_group_name_H-M   'P 1'
#
loop_
_entity.id
_entity.type
_entity.pdbx_description
1 polymer ?
#
loop_
_entity_poly.entity_id
_entity_poly.type
_entity_poly.pdbx_seq_one_letter_code
_entity_poly.pdbx_strand_id
1 'polypeptide(L)'
;MIRVCDMIMGAGKTSAAITQMVEDLDSNYIFITPYLSEVARIKTACASRDFFEPEDNKGRKIDDLHYLLRAKRNIASTHALFKAYNEETVQLIREGGYKLILDEVAEVVQKLEIHKDDIDMMLSHGIIRIDEIGCVHWADESYDGRFASQLKEMCMTGHVFLYDGCLMLWTFPVGVFEGFREVTVLTYMFDAQIQKYYFDLYGIQTKKIGTAQVDGCYRFVDDILVPEYVAELRNKVHILEDKKLNGVGDKFHDLSVSWFERASSAKGKPKIERLRKNVYNFYRGIHKSPSHKNLWTTFKAYETALSGKGYARGFLSFNTRATNEYRDRTHLAYCVNVFYNPFIKNYF
;
A
#
# COMPACT_ATOMS: atom_id res chain seq x y z
N MET A 1 2.17 -1.96 -21.81
CA MET A 1 0.96 -1.26 -21.31
C MET A 1 0.39 -2.07 -20.17
N ILE A 2 0.17 -1.44 -19.00
CA ILE A 2 -0.35 -2.08 -17.78
C ILE A 2 -1.86 -1.88 -17.71
N ARG A 3 -2.59 -2.97 -17.43
CA ARG A 3 -4.04 -2.92 -17.19
C ARG A 3 -4.30 -2.55 -15.72
N VAL A 4 -5.20 -1.62 -15.47
CA VAL A 4 -5.57 -1.19 -14.12
C VAL A 4 -7.08 -1.37 -13.92
N CYS A 5 -7.44 -2.34 -13.12
CA CYS A 5 -8.82 -2.55 -12.70
C CYS A 5 -9.13 -1.61 -11.52
N ASP A 6 -9.48 -0.36 -11.84
CA ASP A 6 -9.76 0.72 -10.89
C ASP A 6 -11.25 0.72 -10.52
N MET A 7 -11.63 -0.17 -9.62
CA MET A 7 -13.03 -0.40 -9.25
C MET A 7 -13.23 -0.37 -7.74
N ILE A 8 -14.39 0.06 -7.31
CA ILE A 8 -14.76 0.08 -5.89
C ILE A 8 -14.68 -1.31 -5.25
N MET A 9 -14.58 -1.36 -3.94
CA MET A 9 -14.63 -2.59 -3.16
C MET A 9 -15.93 -3.37 -3.44
N GLY A 10 -15.83 -4.70 -3.53
CA GLY A 10 -16.98 -5.57 -3.84
C GLY A 10 -17.33 -5.67 -5.33
N ALA A 11 -16.66 -4.94 -6.22
CA ALA A 11 -16.90 -5.01 -7.68
C ALA A 11 -16.35 -6.30 -8.35
N GLY A 12 -15.90 -7.28 -7.58
CA GLY A 12 -15.46 -8.57 -8.13
C GLY A 12 -14.05 -8.59 -8.74
N LYS A 13 -13.20 -7.59 -8.47
CA LYS A 13 -11.82 -7.51 -9.02
C LYS A 13 -11.02 -8.79 -8.86
N THR A 14 -10.88 -9.26 -7.61
CA THR A 14 -10.12 -10.48 -7.32
C THR A 14 -10.81 -11.73 -7.85
N SER A 15 -12.15 -11.74 -7.90
CA SER A 15 -12.90 -12.84 -8.52
C SER A 15 -12.66 -12.91 -10.04
N ALA A 16 -12.62 -11.75 -10.73
CA ALA A 16 -12.27 -11.71 -12.15
C ALA A 16 -10.83 -12.17 -12.42
N ALA A 17 -9.89 -11.82 -11.53
CA ALA A 17 -8.51 -12.31 -11.61
C ALA A 17 -8.44 -13.84 -11.43
N ILE A 18 -9.18 -14.39 -10.46
CA ILE A 18 -9.27 -15.86 -10.25
C ILE A 18 -9.83 -16.52 -11.50
N THR A 19 -10.94 -16.01 -12.05
CA THR A 19 -11.54 -16.55 -13.28
C THR A 19 -10.52 -16.55 -14.43
N GLN A 20 -9.82 -15.42 -14.65
CA GLN A 20 -8.78 -15.33 -15.69
C GLN A 20 -7.66 -16.35 -15.45
N MET A 21 -7.13 -16.46 -14.24
CA MET A 21 -6.04 -17.38 -13.91
C MET A 21 -6.44 -18.85 -14.04
N VAL A 22 -7.69 -19.20 -13.74
CA VAL A 22 -8.20 -20.57 -13.83
C VAL A 22 -8.43 -21.00 -15.29
N GLU A 23 -8.93 -20.08 -16.12
CA GLU A 23 -9.28 -20.35 -17.53
C GLU A 23 -8.07 -20.28 -18.47
N ASP A 24 -7.09 -19.45 -18.20
CA ASP A 24 -5.88 -19.28 -19.02
C ASP A 24 -4.84 -20.36 -18.66
N LEU A 25 -4.96 -21.51 -19.30
CA LEU A 25 -4.07 -22.65 -19.07
C LEU A 25 -2.68 -22.51 -19.69
N ASP A 26 -2.52 -21.61 -20.65
CA ASP A 26 -1.29 -21.45 -21.43
C ASP A 26 -0.28 -20.50 -20.80
N SER A 27 -0.67 -19.77 -19.76
CA SER A 27 0.18 -18.76 -19.11
C SER A 27 0.55 -19.14 -17.68
N ASN A 28 1.75 -18.77 -17.27
CA ASN A 28 2.17 -18.78 -15.87
C ASN A 28 1.84 -17.47 -15.20
N TYR A 29 1.38 -17.52 -13.95
CA TYR A 29 0.98 -16.34 -13.19
C TYR A 29 1.81 -16.15 -11.94
N ILE A 30 2.05 -14.86 -11.63
CA ILE A 30 2.46 -14.41 -10.30
C ILE A 30 1.32 -13.55 -9.76
N PHE A 31 0.77 -13.93 -8.60
CA PHE A 31 -0.25 -13.18 -7.89
C PHE A 31 0.38 -12.55 -6.63
N ILE A 32 0.36 -11.23 -6.53
CA ILE A 32 0.94 -10.48 -5.41
C ILE A 32 -0.18 -9.79 -4.64
N THR A 33 -0.18 -9.95 -3.31
CA THR A 33 -1.20 -9.40 -2.41
C THR A 33 -0.59 -8.89 -1.10
N PRO A 34 -1.23 -7.96 -0.36
CA PRO A 34 -0.71 -7.48 0.92
C PRO A 34 -0.66 -8.53 2.03
N TYR A 35 -1.53 -9.56 2.00
CA TYR A 35 -1.77 -10.43 3.14
C TYR A 35 -1.58 -11.91 2.84
N LEU A 36 -0.97 -12.65 3.77
CA LEU A 36 -0.80 -14.10 3.69
C LEU A 36 -2.14 -14.87 3.64
N SER A 37 -3.19 -14.35 4.29
CA SER A 37 -4.53 -14.92 4.21
C SER A 37 -5.10 -14.91 2.78
N GLU A 38 -4.79 -13.87 2.00
CA GLU A 38 -5.18 -13.78 0.60
C GLU A 38 -4.34 -14.72 -0.28
N VAL A 39 -3.05 -14.89 0.03
CA VAL A 39 -2.20 -15.93 -0.63
C VAL A 39 -2.83 -17.30 -0.48
N ALA A 40 -3.21 -17.67 0.75
CA ALA A 40 -3.89 -18.94 1.03
C ALA A 40 -5.23 -19.07 0.29
N ARG A 41 -6.00 -17.97 0.21
CA ARG A 41 -7.26 -17.91 -0.53
C ARG A 41 -7.05 -18.17 -2.02
N ILE A 42 -6.04 -17.55 -2.64
CA ILE A 42 -5.73 -17.74 -4.07
C ILE A 42 -5.31 -19.18 -4.35
N LYS A 43 -4.44 -19.78 -3.52
CA LYS A 43 -4.04 -21.18 -3.65
C LYS A 43 -5.25 -22.11 -3.64
N THR A 44 -6.22 -21.86 -2.77
CA THR A 44 -7.46 -22.64 -2.69
C THR A 44 -8.39 -22.40 -3.88
N ALA A 45 -8.62 -21.13 -4.24
CA ALA A 45 -9.54 -20.75 -5.32
C ALA A 45 -9.03 -21.17 -6.71
N CYS A 46 -7.70 -21.22 -6.89
CA CYS A 46 -7.04 -21.64 -8.12
C CYS A 46 -6.39 -23.03 -7.98
N ALA A 47 -7.00 -23.95 -7.22
CA ALA A 47 -6.43 -25.30 -6.96
C ALA A 47 -6.07 -26.08 -8.25
N SER A 48 -6.83 -25.90 -9.34
CA SER A 48 -6.54 -26.50 -10.65
C SER A 48 -5.27 -25.96 -11.33
N ARG A 49 -4.68 -24.88 -10.80
CA ARG A 49 -3.51 -24.20 -11.36
C ARG A 49 -2.25 -24.38 -10.53
N ASP A 50 -2.31 -25.07 -9.40
CA ASP A 50 -1.17 -25.34 -8.51
C ASP A 50 -0.34 -24.08 -8.20
N PHE A 51 -0.92 -23.13 -7.46
CA PHE A 51 -0.19 -21.97 -6.98
C PHE A 51 0.70 -22.30 -5.78
N PHE A 52 1.98 -21.93 -5.87
CA PHE A 52 2.97 -22.09 -4.81
C PHE A 52 3.21 -20.77 -4.09
N GLU A 53 3.41 -20.84 -2.78
CA GLU A 53 3.94 -19.73 -1.99
C GLU A 53 5.42 -19.99 -1.75
N PRO A 54 6.33 -19.04 -2.06
CA PRO A 54 7.74 -19.20 -1.74
C PRO A 54 7.97 -19.38 -0.24
N GLU A 55 8.74 -20.40 0.15
CA GLU A 55 9.03 -20.73 1.53
C GLU A 55 10.37 -20.13 1.99
N ASP A 56 10.50 -19.94 3.30
CA ASP A 56 11.75 -19.48 3.90
C ASP A 56 12.68 -20.66 4.14
N ASN A 57 13.49 -20.95 3.15
CA ASN A 57 14.54 -21.95 3.25
C ASN A 57 15.85 -21.28 3.71
N LYS A 58 16.20 -21.38 5.00
CA LYS A 58 17.43 -20.82 5.62
C LYS A 58 17.54 -19.29 5.54
N GLY A 59 16.41 -18.56 5.69
CA GLY A 59 16.39 -17.12 5.75
C GLY A 59 16.31 -16.39 4.40
N ARG A 60 16.04 -17.10 3.30
CA ARG A 60 15.99 -16.52 1.97
C ARG A 60 14.79 -17.00 1.14
N LYS A 61 13.66 -16.34 1.29
CA LYS A 61 12.48 -16.58 0.44
C LYS A 61 12.73 -16.30 -1.04
N ILE A 62 13.68 -15.44 -1.37
CA ILE A 62 14.01 -15.09 -2.76
C ILE A 62 14.63 -16.28 -3.52
N ASP A 63 15.43 -17.12 -2.84
CA ASP A 63 16.06 -18.28 -3.46
C ASP A 63 15.01 -19.33 -3.85
N ASP A 64 14.00 -19.55 -2.99
CA ASP A 64 12.88 -20.44 -3.30
C ASP A 64 12.00 -19.88 -4.41
N LEU A 65 11.76 -18.55 -4.43
CA LEU A 65 11.10 -17.88 -5.54
C LEU A 65 11.82 -18.17 -6.86
N HIS A 66 13.15 -18.02 -6.91
CA HIS A 66 13.95 -18.29 -8.11
C HIS A 66 13.84 -19.78 -8.55
N TYR A 67 13.85 -20.71 -7.58
CA TYR A 67 13.62 -22.12 -7.88
C TYR A 67 12.25 -22.35 -8.53
N LEU A 68 11.17 -21.78 -7.97
CA LEU A 68 9.82 -21.90 -8.51
C LEU A 68 9.69 -21.25 -9.88
N LEU A 69 10.36 -20.12 -10.12
CA LEU A 69 10.38 -19.44 -11.43
C LEU A 69 11.06 -20.30 -12.50
N ARG A 70 12.22 -20.91 -12.19
CA ARG A 70 12.91 -21.84 -13.09
C ARG A 70 12.05 -23.06 -13.40
N ALA A 71 11.28 -23.52 -12.41
CA ALA A 71 10.33 -24.64 -12.59
C ALA A 71 9.02 -24.21 -13.27
N LYS A 72 8.89 -22.94 -13.68
CA LYS A 72 7.69 -22.37 -14.34
C LYS A 72 6.39 -22.63 -13.56
N ARG A 73 6.44 -22.50 -12.21
CA ARG A 73 5.28 -22.68 -11.35
C ARG A 73 4.46 -21.40 -11.24
N ASN A 74 3.13 -21.52 -11.08
CA ASN A 74 2.32 -20.39 -10.67
C ASN A 74 2.65 -20.01 -9.22
N ILE A 75 2.78 -18.72 -8.94
CA ILE A 75 3.27 -18.22 -7.66
C ILE A 75 2.25 -17.27 -7.06
N ALA A 76 1.91 -17.45 -5.78
CA ALA A 76 1.17 -16.49 -4.98
C ALA A 76 2.05 -16.03 -3.82
N SER A 77 2.22 -14.72 -3.66
CA SER A 77 3.18 -14.16 -2.70
C SER A 77 2.74 -12.79 -2.19
N THR A 78 3.50 -12.22 -1.27
CA THR A 78 3.19 -10.94 -0.65
C THR A 78 3.96 -9.79 -1.27
N HIS A 79 3.46 -8.55 -1.08
CA HIS A 79 4.15 -7.32 -1.44
C HIS A 79 5.55 -7.21 -0.82
N ALA A 80 5.76 -7.79 0.37
CA ALA A 80 7.07 -7.79 1.02
C ALA A 80 8.12 -8.54 0.21
N LEU A 81 7.79 -9.73 -0.34
CA LEU A 81 8.69 -10.46 -1.21
C LEU A 81 8.82 -9.80 -2.59
N PHE A 82 7.73 -9.25 -3.13
CA PHE A 82 7.76 -8.52 -4.41
C PHE A 82 8.74 -7.34 -4.38
N LYS A 83 8.82 -6.64 -3.25
CA LYS A 83 9.78 -5.54 -3.04
C LYS A 83 11.25 -5.98 -3.13
N ALA A 84 11.54 -7.24 -2.86
CA ALA A 84 12.89 -7.81 -2.93
C ALA A 84 13.28 -8.35 -4.32
N TYR A 85 12.44 -8.18 -5.35
CA TYR A 85 12.75 -8.64 -6.70
C TYR A 85 13.97 -7.89 -7.25
N ASN A 86 14.87 -8.65 -7.85
CA ASN A 86 16.14 -8.19 -8.38
C ASN A 86 16.29 -8.53 -9.88
N GLU A 87 17.43 -8.22 -10.48
CA GLU A 87 17.70 -8.47 -11.88
C GLU A 87 17.56 -9.94 -12.29
N GLU A 88 18.03 -10.87 -11.44
CA GLU A 88 17.85 -12.32 -11.68
C GLU A 88 16.37 -12.69 -11.69
N THR A 89 15.57 -12.14 -10.77
CA THR A 89 14.12 -12.34 -10.74
C THR A 89 13.49 -11.84 -12.05
N VAL A 90 13.87 -10.65 -12.53
CA VAL A 90 13.36 -10.07 -13.79
C VAL A 90 13.69 -10.97 -14.99
N GLN A 91 14.92 -11.50 -15.05
CA GLN A 91 15.32 -12.41 -16.12
C GLN A 91 14.48 -13.69 -16.11
N LEU A 92 14.31 -14.32 -14.95
CA LEU A 92 13.52 -15.54 -14.82
C LEU A 92 12.05 -15.33 -15.15
N ILE A 93 11.47 -14.19 -14.76
CA ILE A 93 10.09 -13.79 -15.11
C ILE A 93 9.95 -13.68 -16.64
N ARG A 94 10.89 -13.02 -17.30
CA ARG A 94 10.89 -12.85 -18.76
C ARG A 94 11.03 -14.18 -19.50
N GLU A 95 11.97 -15.02 -19.09
CA GLU A 95 12.18 -16.36 -19.66
C GLU A 95 10.97 -17.29 -19.44
N GLY A 96 10.28 -17.15 -18.30
CA GLY A 96 9.06 -17.92 -17.99
C GLY A 96 7.80 -17.37 -18.65
N GLY A 97 7.83 -16.15 -19.23
CA GLY A 97 6.69 -15.51 -19.88
C GLY A 97 5.53 -15.20 -18.92
N TYR A 98 5.86 -14.86 -17.67
CA TYR A 98 4.88 -14.69 -16.61
C TYR A 98 3.94 -13.50 -16.82
N LYS A 99 2.70 -13.66 -16.37
CA LYS A 99 1.72 -12.58 -16.16
C LYS A 99 1.64 -12.23 -14.68
N LEU A 100 1.53 -10.93 -14.37
CA LEU A 100 1.38 -10.42 -13.01
C LEU A 100 -0.07 -10.00 -12.74
N ILE A 101 -0.62 -10.48 -11.64
CA ILE A 101 -1.78 -9.87 -10.97
C ILE A 101 -1.29 -9.25 -9.68
N LEU A 102 -1.40 -7.92 -9.58
CA LEU A 102 -1.02 -7.16 -8.40
C LEU A 102 -2.29 -6.71 -7.67
N ASP A 103 -2.60 -7.36 -6.56
CA ASP A 103 -3.75 -7.02 -5.72
C ASP A 103 -3.34 -5.89 -4.77
N GLU A 104 -3.94 -4.74 -4.95
CA GLU A 104 -3.58 -3.42 -4.44
C GLU A 104 -2.25 -2.88 -5.03
N VAL A 105 -2.08 -1.56 -4.96
CA VAL A 105 -0.86 -0.89 -5.43
C VAL A 105 0.36 -1.28 -4.60
N ALA A 106 1.50 -1.47 -5.25
CA ALA A 106 2.77 -1.70 -4.58
C ALA A 106 3.37 -0.41 -4.01
N GLU A 107 4.21 -0.54 -2.98
CA GLU A 107 5.06 0.54 -2.54
C GLU A 107 6.22 0.70 -3.53
N VAL A 108 6.15 1.72 -4.37
CA VAL A 108 7.11 1.97 -5.44
C VAL A 108 8.15 3.05 -5.11
N VAL A 109 7.92 3.80 -4.03
CA VAL A 109 8.87 4.80 -3.50
C VAL A 109 8.79 4.79 -1.99
N GLN A 110 9.93 4.73 -1.33
CA GLN A 110 10.06 4.79 0.12
C GLN A 110 11.12 5.82 0.51
N LYS A 111 10.76 6.72 1.43
CA LYS A 111 11.74 7.54 2.13
C LYS A 111 12.54 6.67 3.10
N LEU A 112 13.86 6.74 3.02
CA LEU A 112 14.74 6.10 4.00
C LEU A 112 14.91 7.03 5.21
N GLU A 113 14.77 6.48 6.41
CA GLU A 113 14.88 7.25 7.65
C GLU A 113 16.38 7.41 8.05
N ILE A 114 17.09 8.20 7.23
CA ILE A 114 18.50 8.57 7.42
C ILE A 114 18.56 10.08 7.55
N HIS A 115 19.19 10.59 8.60
CA HIS A 115 19.35 12.00 8.82
C HIS A 115 20.39 12.61 7.88
N LYS A 116 20.23 13.90 7.55
CA LYS A 116 21.16 14.61 6.68
C LYS A 116 22.60 14.54 7.19
N ASP A 117 22.81 14.73 8.49
CA ASP A 117 24.16 14.67 9.08
C ASP A 117 24.82 13.30 8.90
N ASP A 118 24.05 12.22 8.94
CA ASP A 118 24.51 10.85 8.66
C ASP A 118 24.87 10.69 7.17
N ILE A 119 24.10 11.28 6.28
CA ILE A 119 24.39 11.30 4.83
C ILE A 119 25.71 12.05 4.56
N ASP A 120 25.83 13.25 5.11
CA ASP A 120 27.03 14.08 4.96
C ASP A 120 28.27 13.37 5.54
N MET A 121 28.12 12.67 6.67
CA MET A 121 29.17 11.84 7.26
C MET A 121 29.58 10.70 6.33
N MET A 122 28.64 9.93 5.81
CA MET A 122 28.94 8.82 4.89
C MET A 122 29.63 9.27 3.61
N LEU A 123 29.23 10.43 3.06
CA LEU A 123 29.87 11.03 1.90
C LEU A 123 31.30 11.48 2.21
N SER A 124 31.49 12.21 3.31
CA SER A 124 32.82 12.74 3.69
C SER A 124 33.84 11.65 4.01
N HIS A 125 33.40 10.49 4.50
CA HIS A 125 34.26 9.34 4.77
C HIS A 125 34.37 8.35 3.60
N GLY A 126 33.74 8.65 2.44
CA GLY A 126 33.80 7.79 1.26
C GLY A 126 33.09 6.45 1.40
N ILE A 127 32.16 6.32 2.38
CA ILE A 127 31.35 5.10 2.57
C ILE A 127 30.36 4.95 1.43
N ILE A 128 29.81 6.05 0.96
CA ILE A 128 28.92 6.13 -0.21
C ILE A 128 29.44 7.16 -1.20
N ARG A 129 29.07 7.00 -2.45
CA ARG A 129 29.26 7.99 -3.53
C ARG A 129 27.95 8.19 -4.27
N ILE A 130 27.81 9.34 -4.91
CA ILE A 130 26.64 9.70 -5.70
C ILE A 130 27.08 9.91 -7.14
N ASP A 131 26.35 9.37 -8.08
CA ASP A 131 26.58 9.59 -9.52
C ASP A 131 25.86 10.84 -10.05
N GLU A 132 26.00 11.09 -11.36
CA GLU A 132 25.44 12.26 -12.04
C GLU A 132 23.90 12.33 -12.01
N ILE A 133 23.22 11.19 -11.87
CA ILE A 133 21.76 11.11 -11.80
C ILE A 133 21.24 11.09 -10.36
N GLY A 134 22.14 11.20 -9.37
CA GLY A 134 21.76 11.18 -7.94
C GLY A 134 21.64 9.78 -7.33
N CYS A 135 22.01 8.73 -8.07
CA CYS A 135 22.00 7.36 -7.53
C CYS A 135 23.13 7.19 -6.49
N VAL A 136 22.78 6.60 -5.37
CA VAL A 136 23.68 6.36 -4.25
C VAL A 136 24.31 4.98 -4.39
N HIS A 137 25.65 4.94 -4.46
CA HIS A 137 26.44 3.72 -4.55
C HIS A 137 27.19 3.48 -3.23
N TRP A 138 27.22 2.24 -2.79
CA TRP A 138 28.10 1.83 -1.70
C TRP A 138 29.53 1.76 -2.19
N ALA A 139 30.46 2.44 -1.52
CA ALA A 139 31.84 2.58 -1.99
C ALA A 139 32.87 1.93 -1.06
N ASP A 140 32.62 1.84 0.23
CA ASP A 140 33.53 1.22 1.19
C ASP A 140 33.01 -0.16 1.63
N GLU A 141 33.55 -1.20 1.02
CA GLU A 141 33.21 -2.59 1.34
C GLU A 141 33.65 -3.02 2.76
N SER A 142 34.60 -2.31 3.36
CA SER A 142 35.12 -2.63 4.71
C SER A 142 34.31 -2.03 5.84
N TYR A 143 33.40 -1.07 5.55
CA TYR A 143 32.56 -0.46 6.55
C TYR A 143 31.50 -1.44 7.06
N ASP A 144 31.57 -1.78 8.36
CA ASP A 144 30.67 -2.70 9.06
C ASP A 144 29.75 -2.00 10.09
N GLY A 145 29.72 -0.67 10.08
CA GLY A 145 28.94 0.12 11.01
C GLY A 145 27.42 0.04 10.78
N ARG A 146 26.68 0.78 11.58
CA ARG A 146 25.22 0.79 11.63
C ARG A 146 24.55 0.85 10.24
N PHE A 147 25.09 1.63 9.31
CA PHE A 147 24.49 1.82 7.99
C PHE A 147 24.78 0.67 7.02
N ALA A 148 25.79 -0.17 7.27
CA ALA A 148 26.07 -1.33 6.43
C ALA A 148 24.87 -2.28 6.37
N SER A 149 24.25 -2.59 7.52
CA SER A 149 23.08 -3.48 7.59
C SER A 149 21.79 -2.86 7.03
N GLN A 150 21.70 -1.52 6.98
CA GLN A 150 20.47 -0.82 6.59
C GLN A 150 20.45 -0.38 5.12
N LEU A 151 21.61 -0.04 4.58
CA LEU A 151 21.70 0.69 3.31
C LEU A 151 22.54 -0.03 2.25
N LYS A 152 23.55 -0.81 2.64
CA LYS A 152 24.50 -1.42 1.70
C LYS A 152 23.80 -2.25 0.62
N GLU A 153 22.96 -3.20 1.01
CA GLU A 153 22.23 -4.05 0.06
C GLU A 153 21.33 -3.23 -0.87
N MET A 154 20.67 -2.21 -0.32
CA MET A 154 19.79 -1.34 -1.12
C MET A 154 20.58 -0.50 -2.12
N CYS A 155 21.74 0.04 -1.74
CA CYS A 155 22.60 0.78 -2.67
C CYS A 155 23.15 -0.11 -3.78
N MET A 156 23.47 -1.38 -3.47
CA MET A 156 23.96 -2.34 -4.47
C MET A 156 22.91 -2.66 -5.55
N THR A 157 21.61 -2.44 -5.27
CA THR A 157 20.55 -2.62 -6.29
C THR A 157 20.47 -1.46 -7.29
N GLY A 158 21.16 -0.33 -7.06
CA GLY A 158 21.09 0.85 -7.92
C GLY A 158 19.76 1.63 -7.85
N HIS A 159 18.97 1.43 -6.79
CA HIS A 159 17.63 2.01 -6.66
C HIS A 159 17.48 2.94 -5.44
N VAL A 160 18.59 3.41 -4.87
CA VAL A 160 18.62 4.45 -3.84
C VAL A 160 19.09 5.75 -4.47
N PHE A 161 18.33 6.82 -4.26
CA PHE A 161 18.63 8.14 -4.83
C PHE A 161 18.72 9.18 -3.72
N LEU A 162 19.68 10.10 -3.83
CA LEU A 162 19.76 11.28 -2.99
C LEU A 162 18.96 12.41 -3.65
N TYR A 163 17.87 12.84 -3.00
CA TYR A 163 17.02 13.93 -3.44
C TYR A 163 17.32 15.20 -2.64
N ASP A 164 17.48 16.32 -3.36
CA ASP A 164 17.75 17.66 -2.78
C ASP A 164 18.91 17.70 -1.77
N GLY A 165 19.91 16.85 -1.94
CA GLY A 165 21.11 16.77 -1.08
C GLY A 165 20.86 16.39 0.38
N CYS A 166 19.65 16.00 0.76
CA CYS A 166 19.30 15.79 2.16
C CYS A 166 18.37 14.60 2.44
N LEU A 167 17.88 13.94 1.41
CA LEU A 167 16.89 12.88 1.55
C LEU A 167 17.23 11.67 0.68
N MET A 168 17.35 10.50 1.27
CA MET A 168 17.46 9.27 0.53
C MET A 168 16.09 8.67 0.25
N LEU A 169 15.84 8.37 -1.03
CA LEU A 169 14.65 7.66 -1.51
C LEU A 169 15.06 6.32 -2.11
N TRP A 170 14.40 5.26 -1.72
CA TRP A 170 14.43 4.01 -2.47
C TRP A 170 13.28 4.00 -3.48
N THR A 171 13.56 3.57 -4.71
CA THR A 171 12.56 3.40 -5.76
C THR A 171 12.49 1.95 -6.17
N PHE A 172 11.29 1.45 -6.45
CA PHE A 172 11.11 0.10 -6.96
C PHE A 172 11.72 -0.03 -8.37
N PRO A 173 12.41 -1.13 -8.70
CA PRO A 173 12.98 -1.32 -10.04
C PRO A 173 11.91 -1.36 -11.13
N VAL A 174 11.91 -0.39 -12.03
CA VAL A 174 10.92 -0.31 -13.13
C VAL A 174 10.97 -1.54 -14.04
N GLY A 175 12.16 -2.09 -14.27
CA GLY A 175 12.38 -3.30 -15.06
C GLY A 175 11.63 -4.52 -14.58
N VAL A 176 11.21 -4.56 -13.30
CA VAL A 176 10.35 -5.64 -12.79
C VAL A 176 9.01 -5.67 -13.52
N PHE A 177 8.36 -4.51 -13.67
CA PHE A 177 7.09 -4.42 -14.41
C PHE A 177 7.25 -4.75 -15.90
N GLU A 178 8.38 -4.37 -16.49
CA GLU A 178 8.71 -4.63 -17.88
C GLU A 178 9.09 -6.10 -18.16
N GLY A 179 9.48 -6.84 -17.12
CA GLY A 179 9.80 -8.26 -17.23
C GLY A 179 8.56 -9.14 -17.50
N PHE A 180 7.39 -8.69 -17.11
CA PHE A 180 6.15 -9.44 -17.28
C PHE A 180 5.57 -9.29 -18.68
N ARG A 181 4.99 -10.38 -19.21
CA ARG A 181 4.25 -10.37 -20.47
C ARG A 181 2.98 -9.51 -20.40
N GLU A 182 2.31 -9.54 -19.28
CA GLU A 182 1.10 -8.75 -18.97
C GLU A 182 1.09 -8.41 -17.49
N VAL A 183 0.67 -7.18 -17.16
CA VAL A 183 0.49 -6.74 -15.77
C VAL A 183 -0.94 -6.23 -15.61
N THR A 184 -1.63 -6.75 -14.59
CA THR A 184 -2.95 -6.26 -14.18
C THR A 184 -2.89 -5.84 -12.71
N VAL A 185 -3.18 -4.57 -12.44
CA VAL A 185 -3.26 -3.99 -11.09
C VAL A 185 -4.72 -3.91 -10.67
N LEU A 186 -5.07 -4.49 -9.53
CA LEU A 186 -6.41 -4.44 -8.94
C LEU A 186 -6.40 -3.39 -7.84
N THR A 187 -7.09 -2.29 -7.99
CA THR A 187 -7.08 -1.21 -7.00
C THR A 187 -8.35 -0.39 -7.01
N TYR A 188 -8.36 0.67 -6.19
CA TYR A 188 -9.40 1.69 -6.20
C TYR A 188 -8.78 3.07 -6.08
N MET A 189 -9.31 4.05 -6.86
CA MET A 189 -8.79 5.42 -6.96
C MET A 189 -7.31 5.48 -7.39
N PHE A 190 -6.97 4.76 -8.44
CA PHE A 190 -5.59 4.65 -8.94
C PHE A 190 -4.94 6.00 -9.24
N ASP A 191 -5.69 6.95 -9.79
CA ASP A 191 -5.20 8.30 -10.11
C ASP A 191 -4.72 9.08 -8.87
N ALA A 192 -5.14 8.67 -7.67
CA ALA A 192 -4.69 9.25 -6.41
C ALA A 192 -3.56 8.45 -5.74
N GLN A 193 -3.07 7.38 -6.36
CA GLN A 193 -2.03 6.51 -5.79
C GLN A 193 -0.64 6.89 -6.29
N ILE A 194 0.38 6.77 -5.43
CA ILE A 194 1.79 7.05 -5.78
C ILE A 194 2.24 6.23 -6.98
N GLN A 195 1.78 4.98 -7.11
CA GLN A 195 2.14 4.10 -8.22
C GLN A 195 1.71 4.67 -9.59
N LYS A 196 0.64 5.47 -9.66
CA LYS A 196 0.26 6.17 -10.90
C LYS A 196 1.33 7.17 -11.32
N TYR A 197 1.78 8.02 -10.39
CA TYR A 197 2.82 9.02 -10.65
C TYR A 197 4.16 8.36 -10.97
N TYR A 198 4.48 7.27 -10.28
CA TYR A 198 5.65 6.45 -10.59
C TYR A 198 5.59 5.91 -12.03
N PHE A 199 4.44 5.38 -12.47
CA PHE A 199 4.29 4.91 -13.85
C PHE A 199 4.42 6.05 -14.86
N ASP A 200 3.88 7.23 -14.57
CA ASP A 200 4.01 8.41 -15.43
C ASP A 200 5.47 8.85 -15.54
N LEU A 201 6.22 8.89 -14.43
CA LEU A 201 7.63 9.25 -14.38
C LEU A 201 8.49 8.36 -15.29
N TYR A 202 8.21 7.06 -15.30
CA TYR A 202 8.92 6.08 -16.13
C TYR A 202 8.29 5.84 -17.51
N GLY A 203 7.30 6.64 -17.90
CA GLY A 203 6.64 6.51 -19.21
C GLY A 203 5.82 5.24 -19.40
N ILE A 204 5.48 4.54 -18.31
CA ILE A 204 4.67 3.32 -18.36
C ILE A 204 3.22 3.69 -18.64
N GLN A 205 2.70 3.26 -19.77
CA GLN A 205 1.31 3.51 -20.13
C GLN A 205 0.37 2.56 -19.41
N THR A 206 -0.74 3.11 -18.92
CA THR A 206 -1.79 2.37 -18.25
C THR A 206 -3.10 2.41 -19.02
N LYS A 207 -3.85 1.30 -18.99
CA LYS A 207 -5.23 1.21 -19.50
C LYS A 207 -6.16 0.84 -18.36
N LYS A 208 -7.14 1.68 -18.08
CA LYS A 208 -8.21 1.33 -17.11
C LYS A 208 -9.14 0.29 -17.70
N ILE A 209 -9.49 -0.70 -16.89
CA ILE A 209 -10.44 -1.76 -17.19
C ILE A 209 -11.44 -1.91 -16.04
N GLY A 210 -12.60 -2.49 -16.33
CA GLY A 210 -13.63 -2.79 -15.36
C GLY A 210 -13.80 -4.28 -15.12
N THR A 211 -14.84 -4.61 -14.35
CA THR A 211 -15.32 -5.98 -14.16
C THR A 211 -16.81 -6.05 -14.47
N ALA A 212 -17.25 -7.15 -15.06
CA ALA A 212 -18.65 -7.48 -15.25
C ALA A 212 -18.92 -8.94 -14.87
N GLN A 213 -20.15 -9.24 -14.51
CA GLN A 213 -20.59 -10.60 -14.31
C GLN A 213 -21.09 -11.15 -15.64
N VAL A 214 -20.44 -12.17 -16.17
CA VAL A 214 -20.77 -12.85 -17.42
C VAL A 214 -20.92 -14.33 -17.11
N ASP A 215 -22.06 -14.91 -17.42
CA ASP A 215 -22.39 -16.33 -17.18
C ASP A 215 -22.16 -16.76 -15.70
N GLY A 216 -22.51 -15.87 -14.76
CA GLY A 216 -22.35 -16.11 -13.33
C GLY A 216 -20.95 -15.91 -12.77
N CYS A 217 -19.93 -15.64 -13.61
CA CYS A 217 -18.56 -15.40 -13.21
C CYS A 217 -18.16 -13.93 -13.44
N TYR A 218 -17.33 -13.39 -12.55
CA TYR A 218 -16.71 -12.07 -12.79
C TYR A 218 -15.61 -12.18 -13.84
N ARG A 219 -15.62 -11.27 -14.81
CA ARG A 219 -14.60 -11.16 -15.86
C ARG A 219 -14.11 -9.72 -15.99
N PHE A 220 -12.87 -9.55 -16.44
CA PHE A 220 -12.38 -8.23 -16.85
C PHE A 220 -13.04 -7.82 -18.17
N VAL A 221 -13.42 -6.55 -18.23
CA VAL A 221 -14.02 -5.91 -19.41
C VAL A 221 -13.33 -4.58 -19.67
N ASP A 222 -13.34 -4.14 -20.92
CA ASP A 222 -12.72 -2.85 -21.29
C ASP A 222 -13.54 -1.65 -20.79
N ASP A 223 -14.84 -1.83 -20.59
CA ASP A 223 -15.73 -0.77 -20.10
C ASP A 223 -15.72 -0.71 -18.57
N ILE A 224 -15.61 0.52 -18.05
CA ILE A 224 -15.72 0.78 -16.61
C ILE A 224 -17.16 1.02 -16.26
N LEU A 225 -17.85 -0.01 -15.81
CA LEU A 225 -19.23 0.09 -15.35
C LEU A 225 -19.23 0.42 -13.85
N VAL A 226 -19.89 1.52 -13.48
CA VAL A 226 -20.15 1.82 -12.06
C VAL A 226 -21.22 0.86 -11.56
N PRO A 227 -20.92 0.00 -10.57
CA PRO A 227 -21.92 -0.94 -10.06
C PRO A 227 -23.19 -0.22 -9.55
N GLU A 228 -24.35 -0.74 -9.84
CA GLU A 228 -25.65 -0.15 -9.42
C GLU A 228 -25.73 0.07 -7.91
N TYR A 229 -25.16 -0.83 -7.11
CA TYR A 229 -25.16 -0.71 -5.66
C TYR A 229 -24.40 0.51 -5.13
N VAL A 230 -23.58 1.20 -5.94
CA VAL A 230 -22.88 2.42 -5.52
C VAL A 230 -23.85 3.54 -5.20
N ALA A 231 -24.93 3.66 -5.97
CA ALA A 231 -26.01 4.63 -5.69
C ALA A 231 -26.70 4.31 -4.35
N GLU A 232 -26.98 3.04 -4.08
CA GLU A 232 -27.55 2.60 -2.80
C GLU A 232 -26.61 2.87 -1.62
N LEU A 233 -25.28 2.64 -1.79
CA LEU A 233 -24.30 2.94 -0.76
C LEU A 233 -24.26 4.42 -0.43
N ARG A 234 -24.32 5.30 -1.44
CA ARG A 234 -24.37 6.75 -1.22
C ARG A 234 -25.57 7.16 -0.36
N ASN A 235 -26.73 6.54 -0.58
CA ASN A 235 -27.94 6.80 0.20
C ASN A 235 -27.85 6.28 1.65
N LYS A 236 -26.94 5.33 1.92
CA LYS A 236 -26.70 4.76 3.26
C LYS A 236 -25.63 5.50 4.06
N VAL A 237 -24.81 6.33 3.42
CA VAL A 237 -23.75 7.09 4.07
C VAL A 237 -24.27 8.48 4.45
N HIS A 238 -24.35 8.75 5.76
CA HIS A 238 -24.74 10.05 6.28
C HIS A 238 -23.54 10.73 6.93
N ILE A 239 -23.14 11.88 6.38
CA ILE A 239 -22.06 12.70 6.93
C ILE A 239 -22.68 13.71 7.90
N LEU A 240 -22.23 13.66 9.16
CA LEU A 240 -22.68 14.63 10.17
C LEU A 240 -21.93 15.95 9.98
N GLU A 241 -22.63 16.96 9.51
CA GLU A 241 -22.14 18.32 9.34
C GLU A 241 -22.50 19.21 10.54
N ASP A 242 -21.92 18.94 11.70
CA ASP A 242 -22.12 19.75 12.92
C ASP A 242 -20.89 20.63 13.19
N LYS A 243 -21.06 21.96 13.07
CA LYS A 243 -19.98 22.94 13.27
C LYS A 243 -19.37 22.92 14.67
N LYS A 244 -20.13 22.51 15.70
CA LYS A 244 -19.61 22.43 17.06
C LYS A 244 -18.76 21.19 17.29
N LEU A 245 -19.15 20.04 16.72
CA LEU A 245 -18.39 18.80 16.79
C LEU A 245 -17.20 18.80 15.85
N ASN A 246 -17.39 19.25 14.60
CA ASN A 246 -16.37 19.24 13.56
C ASN A 246 -15.42 20.45 13.64
N GLY A 247 -15.68 21.42 14.53
CA GLY A 247 -14.82 22.60 14.69
C GLY A 247 -13.40 22.33 15.25
N VAL A 248 -13.10 21.09 15.63
CA VAL A 248 -11.74 20.57 15.78
C VAL A 248 -11.44 19.79 14.52
N GLY A 249 -10.74 20.36 13.56
CA GLY A 249 -10.44 19.70 12.28
C GLY A 249 -11.00 20.46 11.06
N ASP A 250 -11.47 21.69 11.24
CA ASP A 250 -11.99 22.55 10.18
C ASP A 250 -10.91 23.28 9.38
N LYS A 251 -9.68 23.32 9.90
CA LYS A 251 -8.53 23.90 9.19
C LYS A 251 -7.82 22.84 8.34
N PHE A 252 -7.30 23.27 7.20
CA PHE A 252 -6.67 22.40 6.21
C PHE A 252 -5.65 21.40 6.79
N HIS A 253 -4.83 21.82 7.76
CA HIS A 253 -3.81 20.97 8.39
C HIS A 253 -4.24 20.33 9.73
N ASP A 254 -5.48 20.54 10.16
CA ASP A 254 -5.95 19.91 11.39
C ASP A 254 -6.03 18.40 11.25
N LEU A 255 -5.90 17.69 12.38
CA LEU A 255 -5.86 16.23 12.47
C LEU A 255 -4.71 15.56 11.69
N SER A 256 -3.71 16.32 11.23
CA SER A 256 -2.45 15.80 10.66
C SER A 256 -1.49 15.34 11.76
N VAL A 257 -0.42 14.62 11.40
CA VAL A 257 0.64 14.20 12.34
C VAL A 257 1.17 15.43 13.12
N SER A 258 1.56 16.49 12.41
CA SER A 258 2.09 17.71 13.04
C SER A 258 1.06 18.46 13.90
N TRP A 259 -0.25 18.33 13.60
CA TRP A 259 -1.29 18.84 14.48
C TRP A 259 -1.35 18.03 15.78
N PHE A 260 -1.31 16.71 15.70
CA PHE A 260 -1.32 15.84 16.89
C PHE A 260 -0.07 16.04 17.75
N GLU A 261 1.11 16.19 17.16
CA GLU A 261 2.35 16.52 17.88
C GLU A 261 2.19 17.78 18.72
N ARG A 262 1.73 18.88 18.09
CA ARG A 262 1.46 20.14 18.80
C ARG A 262 0.34 20.02 19.83
N ALA A 263 -0.72 19.29 19.51
CA ALA A 263 -1.86 19.08 20.40
C ALA A 263 -1.52 18.18 21.59
N SER A 264 -0.49 17.34 21.49
CA SER A 264 0.00 16.50 22.60
C SER A 264 0.89 17.27 23.59
N SER A 265 1.37 18.45 23.23
CA SER A 265 2.10 19.34 24.16
C SER A 265 1.19 19.84 25.29
N ALA A 266 1.79 20.29 26.40
CA ALA A 266 1.03 20.84 27.55
C ALA A 266 0.06 21.95 27.13
N LYS A 267 0.49 22.83 26.20
CA LYS A 267 -0.37 23.91 25.66
C LYS A 267 -1.45 23.42 24.71
N GLY A 268 -1.24 22.31 24.02
CA GLY A 268 -2.17 21.72 23.06
C GLY A 268 -3.16 20.71 23.66
N LYS A 269 -2.90 20.19 24.85
CA LYS A 269 -3.72 19.17 25.54
C LYS A 269 -5.23 19.44 25.51
N PRO A 270 -5.73 20.68 25.73
CA PRO A 270 -7.15 20.99 25.63
C PRO A 270 -7.79 20.66 24.27
N LYS A 271 -7.03 20.70 23.16
CA LYS A 271 -7.53 20.37 21.81
C LYS A 271 -7.82 18.87 21.67
N ILE A 272 -6.90 18.00 22.13
CA ILE A 272 -7.13 16.56 22.15
C ILE A 272 -8.30 16.19 23.06
N GLU A 273 -8.38 16.79 24.24
CA GLU A 273 -9.51 16.56 25.15
C GLU A 273 -10.85 16.99 24.54
N ARG A 274 -10.87 18.12 23.83
CA ARG A 274 -12.07 18.57 23.11
C ARG A 274 -12.44 17.58 22.02
N LEU A 275 -11.49 17.14 21.19
CA LEU A 275 -11.75 16.13 20.16
C LEU A 275 -12.31 14.83 20.76
N ARG A 276 -11.70 14.34 21.84
CA ARG A 276 -12.18 13.14 22.57
C ARG A 276 -13.60 13.32 23.09
N LYS A 277 -13.93 14.49 23.65
CA LYS A 277 -15.29 14.82 24.10
C LYS A 277 -16.27 14.89 22.94
N ASN A 278 -15.86 15.44 21.80
CA ASN A 278 -16.70 15.51 20.59
C ASN A 278 -17.00 14.09 20.05
N VAL A 279 -16.02 13.22 19.99
CA VAL A 279 -16.19 11.80 19.58
C VAL A 279 -17.13 11.08 20.57
N TYR A 280 -16.95 11.29 21.87
CA TYR A 280 -17.86 10.74 22.88
C TYR A 280 -19.29 11.23 22.67
N ASN A 281 -19.49 12.55 22.46
CA ASN A 281 -20.79 13.14 22.25
C ASN A 281 -21.46 12.65 20.95
N PHE A 282 -20.68 12.47 19.88
CA PHE A 282 -21.16 11.85 18.64
C PHE A 282 -21.82 10.50 18.91
N TYR A 283 -21.15 9.59 19.62
CA TYR A 283 -21.70 8.26 19.88
C TYR A 283 -22.80 8.23 20.95
N ARG A 284 -22.61 8.96 22.06
CA ARG A 284 -23.46 8.81 23.25
C ARG A 284 -24.52 9.88 23.38
N GLY A 285 -24.22 11.09 22.93
CA GLY A 285 -25.15 12.22 22.98
C GLY A 285 -26.10 12.25 21.80
N ILE A 286 -25.56 12.19 20.57
CA ILE A 286 -26.33 12.36 19.35
C ILE A 286 -26.94 11.03 18.89
N HIS A 287 -26.12 10.03 18.63
CA HIS A 287 -26.59 8.76 18.04
C HIS A 287 -27.01 7.72 19.06
N LYS A 288 -26.63 7.88 20.33
CA LYS A 288 -26.91 6.90 21.40
C LYS A 288 -26.56 5.47 21.00
N SER A 289 -25.50 5.32 20.21
CA SER A 289 -25.13 4.06 19.58
C SER A 289 -24.44 3.12 20.59
N PRO A 290 -24.72 1.80 20.53
CA PRO A 290 -24.05 0.83 21.37
C PRO A 290 -22.58 0.67 20.94
N SER A 291 -21.69 0.40 21.90
CA SER A 291 -20.23 0.40 21.67
C SER A 291 -19.76 -0.57 20.56
N HIS A 292 -20.45 -1.69 20.40
CA HIS A 292 -20.14 -2.66 19.35
C HIS A 292 -20.49 -2.19 17.93
N LYS A 293 -21.23 -1.10 17.77
CA LYS A 293 -21.54 -0.47 16.48
C LYS A 293 -20.62 0.70 16.15
N ASN A 294 -19.76 1.09 17.08
CA ASN A 294 -18.89 2.26 16.94
C ASN A 294 -17.54 1.88 16.35
N LEU A 295 -17.08 2.64 15.39
CA LEU A 295 -15.76 2.54 14.76
C LEU A 295 -15.11 3.92 14.77
N TRP A 296 -13.83 4.02 15.07
CA TRP A 296 -13.11 5.27 15.04
C TRP A 296 -11.68 5.06 14.56
N THR A 297 -11.11 6.09 13.98
CA THR A 297 -9.76 6.04 13.43
C THR A 297 -8.96 7.30 13.74
N THR A 298 -7.68 7.10 13.95
CA THR A 298 -6.64 8.12 14.04
C THR A 298 -5.28 7.48 13.76
N PHE A 299 -4.18 8.25 13.81
CA PHE A 299 -2.84 7.68 13.80
C PHE A 299 -2.61 6.78 15.02
N LYS A 300 -1.99 5.62 14.83
CA LYS A 300 -1.73 4.62 15.89
C LYS A 300 -1.05 5.21 17.12
N ALA A 301 -0.09 6.11 16.92
CA ALA A 301 0.62 6.80 18.02
C ALA A 301 -0.29 7.62 18.93
N TYR A 302 -1.48 8.02 18.48
CA TYR A 302 -2.42 8.85 19.23
C TYR A 302 -3.70 8.10 19.67
N GLU A 303 -3.75 6.81 19.43
CA GLU A 303 -4.89 5.95 19.84
C GLU A 303 -5.23 6.13 21.30
N THR A 304 -4.26 5.97 22.21
CA THR A 304 -4.45 6.10 23.65
C THR A 304 -4.96 7.48 24.05
N ALA A 305 -4.45 8.54 23.42
CA ALA A 305 -4.84 9.92 23.74
C ALA A 305 -6.29 10.24 23.37
N LEU A 306 -6.83 9.63 22.30
CA LEU A 306 -8.19 9.83 21.83
C LEU A 306 -9.17 8.77 22.32
N SER A 307 -8.69 7.63 22.81
CA SER A 307 -9.56 6.54 23.31
C SER A 307 -10.52 7.03 24.39
N GLY A 308 -11.76 6.54 24.37
CA GLY A 308 -12.77 6.97 25.31
C GLY A 308 -13.85 5.92 25.57
N LYS A 309 -14.63 6.15 26.65
CA LYS A 309 -15.72 5.26 27.06
C LYS A 309 -16.77 5.13 25.96
N GLY A 310 -17.13 3.89 25.62
CA GLY A 310 -18.18 3.57 24.66
C GLY A 310 -17.73 3.43 23.21
N TYR A 311 -16.43 3.70 22.90
CA TYR A 311 -15.87 3.47 21.57
C TYR A 311 -14.43 2.95 21.55
N ALA A 312 -13.74 2.87 22.69
CA ALA A 312 -12.32 2.47 22.75
C ALA A 312 -12.00 1.17 21.97
N ARG A 313 -12.88 0.15 22.06
CA ARG A 313 -12.71 -1.14 21.36
C ARG A 313 -12.97 -1.09 19.87
N GLY A 314 -13.46 0.03 19.34
CA GLY A 314 -13.75 0.22 17.92
C GLY A 314 -12.63 0.92 17.16
N PHE A 315 -11.39 0.89 17.66
CA PHE A 315 -10.27 1.48 16.94
C PHE A 315 -9.95 0.68 15.67
N LEU A 316 -9.78 1.40 14.56
CA LEU A 316 -9.34 0.88 13.29
C LEU A 316 -8.21 1.77 12.78
N SER A 317 -7.07 1.19 12.43
CA SER A 317 -5.99 1.97 11.82
C SER A 317 -6.47 2.56 10.49
N PHE A 318 -6.17 3.84 10.23
CA PHE A 318 -6.62 4.54 9.02
C PHE A 318 -6.13 3.89 7.71
N ASN A 319 -5.03 3.16 7.76
CA ASN A 319 -4.44 2.47 6.62
C ASN A 319 -4.87 0.99 6.50
N THR A 320 -5.86 0.56 7.29
CA THR A 320 -6.41 -0.80 7.19
C THR A 320 -7.11 -0.98 5.83
N ARG A 321 -6.78 -2.07 5.16
CA ARG A 321 -7.33 -2.43 3.84
C ARG A 321 -7.89 -3.86 3.89
N ALA A 322 -8.74 -4.20 2.92
CA ALA A 322 -9.20 -5.55 2.61
C ALA A 322 -9.71 -6.36 3.84
N THR A 323 -10.50 -5.74 4.76
CA THR A 323 -11.06 -6.44 5.91
C THR A 323 -12.58 -6.48 5.86
N ASN A 324 -13.16 -7.61 6.27
CA ASN A 324 -14.59 -7.81 6.43
C ASN A 324 -15.05 -7.84 7.90
N GLU A 325 -14.13 -7.65 8.84
CA GLU A 325 -14.38 -7.81 10.28
C GLU A 325 -15.32 -6.75 10.86
N TYR A 326 -15.50 -5.64 10.17
CA TYR A 326 -16.24 -4.47 10.66
C TYR A 326 -17.62 -4.28 10.02
N ARG A 327 -18.17 -5.32 9.37
CA ARG A 327 -19.48 -5.27 8.69
C ARG A 327 -20.63 -4.79 9.56
N ASP A 328 -20.57 -5.10 10.85
CA ASP A 328 -21.61 -4.74 11.81
C ASP A 328 -21.48 -3.32 12.35
N ARG A 329 -20.44 -2.60 11.98
CA ARG A 329 -20.23 -1.22 12.44
C ARG A 329 -21.05 -0.27 11.60
N THR A 330 -21.69 0.68 12.27
CA THR A 330 -22.60 1.63 11.61
C THR A 330 -22.26 3.10 11.85
N HIS A 331 -21.38 3.39 12.81
CA HIS A 331 -21.00 4.75 13.16
C HIS A 331 -19.48 4.88 13.14
N LEU A 332 -18.95 5.83 12.37
CA LEU A 332 -17.53 6.09 12.22
C LEU A 332 -17.18 7.53 12.63
N ALA A 333 -16.25 7.68 13.57
CA ALA A 333 -15.55 8.95 13.81
C ALA A 333 -14.18 8.92 13.11
N TYR A 334 -14.04 9.68 12.05
CA TYR A 334 -12.82 9.78 11.25
C TYR A 334 -11.96 10.95 11.74
N CYS A 335 -10.97 10.68 12.58
CA CYS A 335 -10.14 11.68 13.27
C CYS A 335 -8.69 11.66 12.77
N VAL A 336 -8.50 11.72 11.46
CA VAL A 336 -7.18 11.71 10.83
C VAL A 336 -7.21 12.49 9.52
N ASN A 337 -6.13 13.22 9.25
CA ASN A 337 -5.91 13.90 7.98
C ASN A 337 -4.50 13.56 7.48
N VAL A 338 -4.43 12.83 6.38
CA VAL A 338 -3.18 12.29 5.84
C VAL A 338 -2.73 13.14 4.68
N PHE A 339 -1.49 13.61 4.76
CA PHE A 339 -0.82 14.30 3.67
C PHE A 339 0.32 13.42 3.15
N TYR A 340 0.50 13.42 1.87
CA TYR A 340 1.71 12.86 1.30
C TYR A 340 2.94 13.62 1.82
N ASN A 341 4.05 12.89 2.01
CA ASN A 341 5.32 13.51 2.34
C ASN A 341 5.63 14.56 1.25
N PRO A 342 5.90 15.84 1.61
CA PRO A 342 6.16 16.89 0.63
C PRO A 342 7.30 16.54 -0.34
N PHE A 343 8.31 15.83 0.13
CA PHE A 343 9.44 15.40 -0.70
C PHE A 343 9.01 14.36 -1.75
N ILE A 344 8.19 13.37 -1.37
CA ILE A 344 7.64 12.40 -2.33
C ILE A 344 6.75 13.11 -3.36
N LYS A 345 5.95 14.09 -2.90
CA LYS A 345 5.12 14.90 -3.81
C LYS A 345 5.94 15.70 -4.81
N ASN A 346 7.10 16.22 -4.40
CA ASN A 346 7.97 17.02 -5.27
C ASN A 346 8.89 16.14 -6.13
N TYR A 347 9.09 14.87 -5.76
CA TYR A 347 9.85 13.91 -6.55
C TYR A 347 9.11 13.53 -7.84
N PHE A 348 7.79 13.48 -7.80
CA PHE A 348 6.91 13.25 -8.96
C PHE A 348 6.39 14.57 -9.55
#